data_cde7fb12e82dc86cd18da89753279135
#
_entry.id   cde7fb12e82dc86cd18da89753279135
#
_cell.length_a   1.000
_cell.length_b   1.000
_cell.length_c   1.000
_cell.angle_alpha   90.00
_cell.angle_beta   90.00
_cell.angle_gamma   90.00
#
_symmetry.space_group_name_H-M   'P 1'
#
loop_
_entity.id
_entity.type
_entity.pdbx_description
1 polymer ?
#
loop_
_entity_poly.entity_id
_entity_poly.type
_entity_poly.pdbx_seq_one_letter_code
_entity_poly.pdbx_strand_id
1 'polypeptide(L)'
;MTRIQGQSLQNNFFHPGEITRIDTIPISLENVYFLSGTNVIPGTMLVFLKQKQLTQNDFTFHPEMGTISLADTLPYSIFDTLIVRYNSLNLSLQKEYFRRELTIRYDKYRKDTIRIAKLQRPIDAESIFGSDIQKSGSIVRGFTVGTNKDLTLQSGLRLQLAGKLSDDIEVVAALTDENTPIQPEGNTERLDELDKVFIQLKHKNASATFGDYEIQKRYGEFGIVNRKLQGLSGEVHFGETEGYVALANAKGKFNSNAFNGQDGVQGPYRLSGQNNERDIIIIAGSEKVFVNGEELKRGERNDYVIDYSNSQITFTPQRLITSASRISVDFEYTDRRFVRNFFAAGMSTAVLKDKLRFAVQYLREGDDQNAPIDISLSDSDKAILQSAGDRKDLAVKSGVTLASVDSLGQLRGIYERRDTTISGVQFRYYLYNPGGDSALYNVTFSYVGETQGDYVKESLGKYRFVGKQKGGYLPVVFLPMPELKQFGNFFIEYNPSKDFAITAEFAGSSWDKNRFSTLDERDNFGL
;
A
#
# COMPACT_ATOMS: atom_id res chain seq x y z
N MET A 1 41.21 36.11 7.05
CA MET A 1 40.51 34.92 7.63
C MET A 1 39.17 35.38 8.15
N THR A 2 38.12 35.25 7.37
CA THR A 2 36.78 35.63 7.79
C THR A 2 35.90 34.37 7.60
N ARG A 3 35.40 33.83 8.72
CA ARG A 3 34.54 32.66 8.79
C ARG A 3 33.21 32.98 8.11
N ILE A 4 32.87 32.19 7.10
CA ILE A 4 31.52 32.10 6.53
C ILE A 4 30.75 31.10 7.41
N GLN A 5 29.75 31.61 8.16
CA GLN A 5 28.78 30.77 8.85
C GLN A 5 27.90 30.09 7.83
N GLY A 6 27.82 28.75 7.94
CA GLY A 6 26.94 27.94 7.12
C GLY A 6 25.48 28.18 7.48
N GLN A 7 24.71 28.60 6.50
CA GLN A 7 23.25 28.52 6.57
C GLN A 7 22.82 27.07 6.23
N SER A 8 21.95 26.56 7.05
CA SER A 8 21.33 25.25 6.94
C SER A 8 20.73 25.03 5.56
N LEU A 9 21.15 23.95 4.91
CA LEU A 9 20.48 23.39 3.73
C LEU A 9 19.07 22.95 4.15
N GLN A 10 18.06 23.75 3.83
CA GLN A 10 16.69 23.26 3.80
C GLN A 10 16.57 22.23 2.67
N ASN A 11 16.04 21.08 3.01
CA ASN A 11 15.75 19.97 2.10
C ASN A 11 14.90 20.47 0.92
N ASN A 12 15.52 20.69 -0.22
CA ASN A 12 14.82 20.88 -1.47
C ASN A 12 14.35 19.50 -1.95
N PHE A 13 13.10 19.17 -1.72
CA PHE A 13 12.44 18.08 -2.44
C PHE A 13 12.39 18.47 -3.92
N PHE A 14 13.17 17.77 -4.74
CA PHE A 14 13.11 17.88 -6.19
C PHE A 14 11.77 17.26 -6.64
N HIS A 15 10.83 18.09 -7.05
CA HIS A 15 9.64 17.62 -7.74
C HIS A 15 9.99 17.39 -9.23
N PRO A 16 9.64 16.22 -9.80
CA PRO A 16 9.88 15.96 -11.23
C PRO A 16 9.15 17.00 -12.07
N GLY A 17 9.88 17.78 -12.84
CA GLY A 17 9.35 18.85 -13.68
C GLY A 17 9.75 20.27 -13.29
N GLU A 18 10.42 20.48 -12.15
CA GLU A 18 10.97 21.79 -11.76
C GLU A 18 12.35 22.02 -12.39
N ILE A 19 12.51 23.17 -13.03
CA ILE A 19 13.81 23.63 -13.58
C ILE A 19 14.20 24.91 -12.90
N THR A 20 15.39 24.95 -12.29
CA THR A 20 15.98 26.19 -11.78
C THR A 20 16.53 26.98 -12.95
N ARG A 21 16.10 28.25 -13.09
CA ARG A 21 16.55 29.21 -14.10
C ARG A 21 17.28 30.37 -13.46
N ILE A 22 18.23 30.91 -14.20
CA ILE A 22 18.95 32.13 -13.83
C ILE A 22 18.93 33.04 -15.03
N ASP A 23 18.20 34.15 -14.92
CA ASP A 23 18.14 35.18 -15.96
C ASP A 23 19.04 36.35 -15.58
N THR A 24 19.85 36.79 -16.52
CA THR A 24 20.71 37.94 -16.37
C THR A 24 20.22 39.01 -17.35
N ILE A 25 19.58 40.06 -16.83
CA ILE A 25 18.84 41.03 -17.60
C ILE A 25 19.47 42.41 -17.44
N PRO A 26 19.90 43.10 -18.50
CA PRO A 26 20.38 44.48 -18.38
C PRO A 26 19.25 45.42 -17.98
N ILE A 27 19.53 46.41 -17.14
CA ILE A 27 18.57 47.43 -16.72
C ILE A 27 18.17 48.29 -17.93
N SER A 28 16.87 48.52 -18.10
CA SER A 28 16.27 49.37 -19.13
C SER A 28 15.49 50.54 -18.54
N LEU A 29 15.19 51.52 -19.37
CA LEU A 29 14.41 52.72 -18.97
C LEU A 29 12.91 52.39 -18.73
N GLU A 30 12.44 51.25 -19.27
CA GLU A 30 11.00 50.86 -19.20
C GLU A 30 10.63 50.21 -17.86
N ASN A 31 11.59 49.93 -16.98
CA ASN A 31 11.41 49.31 -15.65
C ASN A 31 10.53 48.06 -15.62
N VAL A 32 10.46 47.33 -16.76
CA VAL A 32 9.75 46.04 -16.90
C VAL A 32 10.68 45.02 -17.53
N TYR A 33 10.94 43.92 -16.81
CA TYR A 33 11.93 42.92 -17.19
C TYR A 33 11.25 41.57 -17.40
N PHE A 34 11.40 41.01 -18.60
CA PHE A 34 10.82 39.72 -18.97
C PHE A 34 11.72 38.57 -18.55
N LEU A 35 11.13 37.56 -17.87
CA LEU A 35 11.82 36.34 -17.54
C LEU A 35 11.80 35.36 -18.72
N SER A 36 12.87 34.58 -18.89
CA SER A 36 12.97 33.56 -19.94
C SER A 36 12.05 32.36 -19.70
N GLY A 37 11.69 32.09 -18.44
CA GLY A 37 10.82 31.00 -18.04
C GLY A 37 9.40 31.42 -17.79
N THR A 38 8.43 30.67 -18.33
CA THR A 38 7.02 30.76 -17.98
C THR A 38 6.70 29.82 -16.80
N ASN A 39 5.57 30.01 -16.15
CA ASN A 39 5.10 29.18 -15.01
C ASN A 39 6.09 29.18 -13.83
N VAL A 40 6.49 30.35 -13.41
CA VAL A 40 7.37 30.56 -12.25
C VAL A 40 6.66 30.12 -10.98
N ILE A 41 7.35 29.35 -10.14
CA ILE A 41 6.80 28.85 -8.88
C ILE A 41 6.87 29.97 -7.84
N PRO A 42 5.73 30.42 -7.27
CA PRO A 42 5.70 31.48 -6.26
C PRO A 42 6.60 31.13 -5.06
N GLY A 43 7.31 32.14 -4.55
CA GLY A 43 8.18 31.98 -3.37
C GLY A 43 9.57 31.40 -3.65
N THR A 44 9.90 30.97 -4.88
CA THR A 44 11.23 30.44 -5.23
C THR A 44 12.15 31.52 -5.82
N MET A 45 11.64 32.73 -6.03
CA MET A 45 12.34 33.81 -6.72
C MET A 45 13.31 34.53 -5.80
N LEU A 46 14.54 34.65 -6.26
CA LEU A 46 15.60 35.47 -5.65
C LEU A 46 16.08 36.47 -6.68
N VAL A 47 15.99 37.76 -6.35
CA VAL A 47 16.34 38.86 -7.24
C VAL A 47 17.56 39.57 -6.69
N PHE A 48 18.59 39.80 -7.51
CA PHE A 48 19.83 40.47 -7.12
C PHE A 48 20.10 41.64 -8.05
N LEU A 49 20.47 42.78 -7.46
CA LEU A 49 20.94 43.96 -8.15
C LEU A 49 22.31 44.35 -7.58
N LYS A 50 23.35 44.52 -8.42
CA LYS A 50 24.73 44.84 -7.94
C LYS A 50 25.23 43.87 -6.87
N GLN A 51 24.94 42.57 -7.00
CA GLN A 51 25.27 41.52 -6.04
C GLN A 51 24.54 41.60 -4.69
N LYS A 52 23.65 42.58 -4.50
CA LYS A 52 22.79 42.69 -3.32
C LYS A 52 21.45 42.03 -3.60
N GLN A 53 21.03 41.16 -2.71
CA GLN A 53 19.70 40.57 -2.76
C GLN A 53 18.64 41.62 -2.44
N LEU A 54 17.62 41.70 -3.31
CA LEU A 54 16.47 42.60 -3.12
C LEU A 54 15.42 41.91 -2.23
N THR A 55 14.70 42.73 -1.46
CA THR A 55 13.57 42.27 -0.65
C THR A 55 12.26 42.33 -1.43
N GLN A 56 11.20 41.73 -0.92
CA GLN A 56 9.89 41.74 -1.58
C GLN A 56 9.28 43.13 -1.78
N ASN A 57 9.75 44.13 -1.04
CA ASN A 57 9.32 45.52 -1.20
C ASN A 57 10.07 46.26 -2.30
N ASP A 58 11.18 45.73 -2.76
CA ASP A 58 12.05 46.35 -3.75
C ASP A 58 11.66 46.02 -5.21
N PHE A 59 10.79 45.02 -5.41
CA PHE A 59 10.31 44.66 -6.73
C PHE A 59 8.89 44.05 -6.69
N THR A 60 8.19 44.14 -7.82
CA THR A 60 6.89 43.49 -8.02
C THR A 60 6.99 42.45 -9.10
N PHE A 61 6.55 41.22 -8.82
CA PHE A 61 6.48 40.15 -9.81
C PHE A 61 5.05 39.99 -10.31
N HIS A 62 4.90 39.96 -11.64
CA HIS A 62 3.63 39.77 -12.36
C HIS A 62 3.61 38.35 -12.96
N PRO A 63 3.04 37.35 -12.27
CA PRO A 63 3.11 35.95 -12.69
C PRO A 63 2.38 35.69 -14.00
N GLU A 64 1.33 36.46 -14.31
CA GLU A 64 0.55 36.32 -15.53
C GLU A 64 1.34 36.71 -16.79
N MET A 65 2.24 37.68 -16.66
CA MET A 65 3.08 38.17 -17.76
C MET A 65 4.49 37.62 -17.75
N GLY A 66 4.90 36.98 -16.64
CA GLY A 66 6.29 36.55 -16.44
C GLY A 66 7.26 37.73 -16.37
N THR A 67 6.84 38.85 -15.78
CA THR A 67 7.63 40.09 -15.72
C THR A 67 7.91 40.53 -14.29
N ILE A 68 9.04 41.23 -14.11
CA ILE A 68 9.41 41.88 -12.86
C ILE A 68 9.50 43.39 -13.09
N SER A 69 8.98 44.20 -12.17
CA SER A 69 9.20 45.64 -12.11
C SER A 69 9.95 45.98 -10.85
N LEU A 70 10.94 46.85 -10.94
CA LEU A 70 11.68 47.38 -9.77
C LEU A 70 10.97 48.59 -9.15
N ALA A 71 11.11 48.76 -7.84
CA ALA A 71 10.59 49.93 -7.18
C ALA A 71 11.40 51.20 -7.57
N ASP A 72 10.71 52.30 -7.83
CA ASP A 72 11.34 53.59 -8.23
C ASP A 72 12.30 54.19 -7.20
N THR A 73 12.27 53.67 -5.96
CA THR A 73 13.13 54.09 -4.86
C THR A 73 14.52 53.46 -4.89
N LEU A 74 14.76 52.48 -5.75
CA LEU A 74 16.04 51.79 -5.83
C LEU A 74 17.08 52.60 -6.62
N PRO A 75 18.31 52.77 -6.12
CA PRO A 75 19.39 53.42 -6.86
C PRO A 75 20.03 52.49 -7.86
N TYR A 76 19.60 52.50 -9.12
CA TYR A 76 20.17 51.72 -10.21
C TYR A 76 20.57 52.61 -11.41
N SER A 77 21.44 52.09 -12.25
CA SER A 77 21.90 52.73 -13.50
C SER A 77 21.58 51.79 -14.68
N ILE A 78 21.46 52.35 -15.87
CA ILE A 78 21.31 51.59 -17.12
C ILE A 78 22.51 50.66 -17.42
N PHE A 79 23.61 50.81 -16.74
CA PHE A 79 24.78 49.92 -16.84
C PHE A 79 24.71 48.75 -15.82
N ASP A 80 23.73 48.73 -14.95
CA ASP A 80 23.55 47.65 -13.98
C ASP A 80 22.83 46.47 -14.58
N THR A 81 23.02 45.31 -13.95
CA THR A 81 22.42 44.04 -14.39
C THR A 81 21.58 43.47 -13.26
N LEU A 82 20.38 43.06 -13.62
CA LEU A 82 19.47 42.33 -12.73
C LEU A 82 19.69 40.83 -12.92
N ILE A 83 19.94 40.12 -11.84
CA ILE A 83 20.06 38.65 -11.84
C ILE A 83 18.87 38.09 -11.10
N VAL A 84 18.08 37.25 -11.78
CA VAL A 84 16.87 36.62 -11.21
C VAL A 84 17.03 35.11 -11.25
N ARG A 85 17.04 34.50 -10.06
CA ARG A 85 17.06 33.05 -9.90
C ARG A 85 15.69 32.59 -9.43
N TYR A 86 15.10 31.62 -10.13
CA TYR A 86 13.77 31.09 -9.80
C TYR A 86 13.59 29.66 -10.29
N ASN A 87 12.61 28.95 -9.73
CA ASN A 87 12.19 27.67 -10.23
C ASN A 87 10.95 27.85 -11.13
N SER A 88 10.92 27.16 -12.25
CA SER A 88 9.78 27.14 -13.17
C SER A 88 9.36 25.71 -13.48
N LEU A 89 8.08 25.52 -13.73
CA LEU A 89 7.57 24.26 -14.25
C LEU A 89 7.81 24.21 -15.76
N ASN A 90 8.34 23.08 -16.24
CA ASN A 90 8.55 22.87 -17.68
C ASN A 90 7.21 22.47 -18.34
N LEU A 91 6.20 23.33 -18.21
CA LEU A 91 4.89 23.16 -18.79
C LEU A 91 4.65 24.28 -19.80
N SER A 92 4.51 23.93 -21.06
CA SER A 92 4.10 24.84 -22.11
C SER A 92 2.56 24.93 -22.09
N LEU A 93 2.02 25.77 -21.21
CA LEU A 93 0.59 26.05 -21.18
C LEU A 93 0.27 27.13 -22.20
N GLN A 94 -0.60 26.84 -23.15
CA GLN A 94 -1.12 27.85 -24.08
C GLN A 94 -2.21 28.70 -23.38
N LYS A 95 -2.23 30.00 -23.63
CA LYS A 95 -3.24 30.94 -23.06
C LYS A 95 -4.68 30.55 -23.41
N GLU A 96 -4.87 29.95 -24.56
CA GLU A 96 -6.18 29.52 -25.06
C GLU A 96 -6.02 28.14 -25.71
N TYR A 97 -6.90 27.21 -25.32
CA TYR A 97 -6.98 25.88 -25.91
C TYR A 97 -8.21 25.80 -26.81
N PHE A 98 -7.99 25.74 -28.13
CA PHE A 98 -9.08 25.56 -29.08
C PHE A 98 -9.25 24.07 -29.41
N ARG A 99 -10.49 23.61 -29.43
CA ARG A 99 -10.84 22.26 -29.88
C ARG A 99 -10.48 22.01 -31.35
N ARG A 100 -10.28 23.11 -32.11
CA ARG A 100 -9.85 23.09 -33.51
C ARG A 100 -8.92 24.26 -33.78
N GLU A 101 -7.80 24.01 -34.42
CA GLU A 101 -6.92 25.05 -34.93
C GLU A 101 -7.50 25.61 -36.24
N LEU A 102 -7.76 26.90 -36.26
CA LEU A 102 -8.25 27.60 -37.47
C LEU A 102 -7.05 28.10 -38.29
N THR A 103 -6.78 27.44 -39.41
CA THR A 103 -5.81 27.96 -40.38
C THR A 103 -6.50 28.91 -41.35
N ILE A 104 -6.11 30.17 -41.37
CA ILE A 104 -6.60 31.17 -42.29
C ILE A 104 -5.75 31.08 -43.57
N ARG A 105 -6.33 30.64 -44.69
CA ARG A 105 -5.72 30.70 -46.01
C ARG A 105 -6.36 31.82 -46.83
N TYR A 106 -5.53 32.70 -47.39
CA TYR A 106 -5.96 33.72 -48.31
C TYR A 106 -6.00 33.13 -49.72
N ASP A 107 -7.18 33.12 -50.33
CA ASP A 107 -7.32 32.72 -51.75
C ASP A 107 -7.08 33.91 -52.65
N LYS A 108 -5.95 33.90 -53.35
CA LYS A 108 -5.48 34.96 -54.24
C LYS A 108 -6.43 35.21 -55.44
N TYR A 109 -7.22 34.20 -55.81
CA TYR A 109 -8.12 34.27 -56.97
C TYR A 109 -9.53 34.76 -56.60
N ARG A 110 -10.00 34.49 -55.41
CA ARG A 110 -11.33 34.90 -54.92
C ARG A 110 -11.31 36.13 -54.04
N LYS A 111 -10.13 36.65 -53.72
CA LYS A 111 -9.97 37.79 -52.80
C LYS A 111 -10.72 37.61 -51.47
N ASP A 112 -10.88 36.38 -51.05
CA ASP A 112 -11.60 36.01 -49.84
C ASP A 112 -10.75 35.20 -48.90
N THR A 113 -11.10 35.20 -47.60
CA THR A 113 -10.37 34.51 -46.55
C THR A 113 -11.13 33.26 -46.17
N ILE A 114 -10.59 32.07 -46.54
CA ILE A 114 -11.18 30.79 -46.16
C ILE A 114 -10.61 30.38 -44.81
N ARG A 115 -11.46 30.26 -43.80
CA ARG A 115 -11.13 29.71 -42.51
C ARG A 115 -11.28 28.20 -42.58
N ILE A 116 -10.17 27.46 -42.67
CA ILE A 116 -10.16 26.02 -42.64
C ILE A 116 -9.89 25.59 -41.19
N ALA A 117 -10.88 24.94 -40.54
CA ALA A 117 -10.65 24.29 -39.26
C ALA A 117 -9.78 23.07 -39.48
N LYS A 118 -8.53 23.13 -39.08
CA LYS A 118 -7.70 21.94 -38.93
C LYS A 118 -8.27 21.16 -37.74
N LEU A 119 -8.79 19.96 -37.98
CA LEU A 119 -9.06 19.03 -36.90
C LEU A 119 -7.72 18.83 -36.17
N GLN A 120 -7.61 19.29 -34.93
CA GLN A 120 -6.54 18.81 -34.09
C GLN A 120 -6.69 17.29 -34.09
N ARG A 121 -5.68 16.60 -34.60
CA ARG A 121 -5.66 15.14 -34.45
C ARG A 121 -5.86 14.86 -32.99
N PRO A 122 -6.80 13.97 -32.61
CA PRO A 122 -6.83 13.48 -31.24
C PRO A 122 -5.40 13.09 -30.90
N ILE A 123 -4.98 13.35 -29.69
CA ILE A 123 -3.65 12.99 -29.17
C ILE A 123 -3.31 11.62 -29.76
N ASP A 124 -2.44 11.62 -30.75
CA ASP A 124 -2.10 10.38 -31.43
C ASP A 124 -1.23 9.60 -30.47
N ALA A 125 -1.76 8.47 -29.99
CA ALA A 125 -1.04 7.61 -29.09
C ALA A 125 0.33 7.17 -29.68
N GLU A 126 0.48 7.16 -31.01
CA GLU A 126 1.77 6.96 -31.69
C GLU A 126 2.77 8.09 -31.43
N SER A 127 2.30 9.34 -31.29
CA SER A 127 3.19 10.46 -30.99
C SER A 127 3.74 10.45 -29.56
N ILE A 128 3.04 9.77 -28.63
CA ILE A 128 3.43 9.68 -27.23
C ILE A 128 4.26 8.42 -26.97
N PHE A 129 3.88 7.28 -27.58
CA PHE A 129 4.45 5.96 -27.25
C PHE A 129 5.28 5.35 -28.39
N GLY A 130 5.38 6.02 -29.56
CA GLY A 130 6.05 5.47 -30.75
C GLY A 130 5.19 4.44 -31.52
N SER A 131 5.66 4.05 -32.71
CA SER A 131 5.00 3.10 -33.61
C SER A 131 5.09 1.65 -33.15
N ASP A 132 6.09 1.33 -32.34
CA ASP A 132 6.47 -0.05 -32.00
C ASP A 132 5.76 -0.58 -30.76
N ILE A 133 4.87 0.22 -30.14
CA ILE A 133 4.06 -0.16 -28.99
C ILE A 133 2.61 -0.38 -29.42
N GLN A 134 2.15 -1.60 -29.29
CA GLN A 134 0.74 -1.98 -29.45
C GLN A 134 -0.06 -1.48 -28.24
N LYS A 135 -1.22 -0.89 -28.52
CA LYS A 135 -2.08 -0.27 -27.52
C LYS A 135 -3.49 -0.79 -27.69
N SER A 136 -4.08 -1.24 -26.61
CA SER A 136 -5.48 -1.62 -26.54
C SER A 136 -6.07 -1.07 -25.26
N GLY A 137 -7.26 -0.49 -25.33
CA GLY A 137 -7.89 0.04 -24.14
C GLY A 137 -9.33 0.45 -24.35
N SER A 138 -10.04 0.57 -23.23
CA SER A 138 -11.40 1.06 -23.18
C SER A 138 -11.56 2.04 -22.01
N ILE A 139 -12.33 3.09 -22.23
CA ILE A 139 -12.80 4.00 -21.19
C ILE A 139 -14.33 3.85 -21.14
N VAL A 140 -14.83 3.46 -19.99
CA VAL A 140 -16.27 3.36 -19.73
C VAL A 140 -16.63 4.47 -18.75
N ARG A 141 -17.63 5.28 -19.11
CA ARG A 141 -18.27 6.23 -18.19
C ARG A 141 -19.77 6.01 -18.25
N GLY A 142 -20.34 5.72 -17.10
CA GLY A 142 -21.76 5.47 -16.95
C GLY A 142 -22.31 6.20 -15.74
N PHE A 143 -23.60 6.38 -15.71
CA PHE A 143 -24.32 6.80 -14.51
C PHE A 143 -25.48 5.84 -14.26
N THR A 144 -25.71 5.54 -13.00
CA THR A 144 -26.82 4.69 -12.56
C THR A 144 -27.81 5.55 -11.79
N VAL A 145 -29.07 5.51 -12.20
CA VAL A 145 -30.19 6.16 -11.51
C VAL A 145 -31.24 5.10 -11.22
N GLY A 146 -31.74 5.05 -10.00
CA GLY A 146 -32.78 4.11 -9.60
C GLY A 146 -33.68 4.67 -8.50
N THR A 147 -34.86 4.11 -8.35
CA THR A 147 -35.88 4.56 -7.38
C THR A 147 -35.44 4.43 -5.91
N ASN A 148 -34.37 3.66 -5.63
CA ASN A 148 -33.77 3.47 -4.30
C ASN A 148 -32.25 3.61 -4.30
N LYS A 149 -31.67 4.26 -5.32
CA LYS A 149 -30.23 4.50 -5.41
C LYS A 149 -30.00 5.94 -5.85
N ASP A 150 -29.12 6.65 -5.15
CA ASP A 150 -28.64 7.96 -5.53
C ASP A 150 -27.92 7.91 -6.88
N LEU A 151 -27.83 9.04 -7.56
CA LEU A 151 -27.08 9.19 -8.80
C LEU A 151 -25.61 8.79 -8.55
N THR A 152 -25.20 7.65 -9.11
CA THR A 152 -23.83 7.18 -8.99
C THR A 152 -23.13 7.26 -10.34
N LEU A 153 -21.99 7.95 -10.40
CA LEU A 153 -21.14 8.02 -11.57
C LEU A 153 -20.16 6.84 -11.54
N GLN A 154 -20.19 6.02 -12.59
CA GLN A 154 -19.23 4.93 -12.80
C GLN A 154 -18.19 5.37 -13.81
N SER A 155 -16.92 5.17 -13.49
CA SER A 155 -15.79 5.42 -14.38
C SER A 155 -14.87 4.22 -14.35
N GLY A 156 -14.52 3.69 -15.53
CA GLY A 156 -13.55 2.61 -15.66
C GLY A 156 -12.58 2.91 -16.79
N LEU A 157 -11.30 2.72 -16.54
CA LEU A 157 -10.22 2.77 -17.52
C LEU A 157 -9.52 1.41 -17.56
N ARG A 158 -9.43 0.83 -18.73
CA ARG A 158 -8.59 -0.34 -18.98
C ARG A 158 -7.63 -0.03 -20.11
N LEU A 159 -6.34 -0.15 -19.87
CA LEU A 159 -5.29 0.11 -20.85
C LEU A 159 -4.25 -1.01 -20.83
N GLN A 160 -3.96 -1.57 -21.96
CA GLN A 160 -2.89 -2.56 -22.15
C GLN A 160 -1.88 -2.00 -23.16
N LEU A 161 -0.61 -2.10 -22.81
CA LEU A 161 0.52 -1.69 -23.64
C LEU A 161 1.47 -2.86 -23.78
N ALA A 162 1.94 -3.14 -25.00
CA ALA A 162 2.98 -4.13 -25.25
C ALA A 162 3.79 -3.74 -26.49
N GLY A 163 5.10 -3.78 -26.38
CA GLY A 163 5.97 -3.48 -27.51
C GLY A 163 7.37 -3.09 -27.12
N LYS A 164 8.15 -2.59 -28.09
CA LYS A 164 9.52 -2.15 -27.88
C LYS A 164 9.55 -0.67 -27.52
N LEU A 165 10.18 -0.36 -26.39
CA LEU A 165 10.49 1.00 -25.98
C LEU A 165 11.82 1.48 -26.61
N SER A 166 12.75 0.54 -26.85
CA SER A 166 13.99 0.71 -27.59
C SER A 166 14.41 -0.64 -28.17
N ASP A 167 15.54 -0.68 -28.94
CA ASP A 167 16.02 -1.92 -29.57
C ASP A 167 16.23 -3.06 -28.57
N ASP A 168 16.59 -2.76 -27.33
CA ASP A 168 16.92 -3.72 -26.28
C ASP A 168 15.90 -3.79 -25.13
N ILE A 169 14.89 -2.91 -25.12
CA ILE A 169 13.92 -2.81 -24.01
C ILE A 169 12.51 -3.01 -24.52
N GLU A 170 11.84 -4.00 -23.99
CA GLU A 170 10.41 -4.26 -24.17
C GLU A 170 9.61 -3.77 -22.96
N VAL A 171 8.43 -3.22 -23.21
CA VAL A 171 7.47 -2.83 -22.19
C VAL A 171 6.19 -3.67 -22.31
N VAL A 172 5.71 -4.13 -21.17
CA VAL A 172 4.38 -4.74 -21.04
C VAL A 172 3.69 -4.06 -19.86
N ALA A 173 2.52 -3.49 -20.08
CA ALA A 173 1.77 -2.84 -19.01
C ALA A 173 0.28 -3.18 -19.10
N ALA A 174 -0.33 -3.38 -17.95
CA ALA A 174 -1.76 -3.46 -17.78
C ALA A 174 -2.16 -2.45 -16.70
N LEU A 175 -3.04 -1.52 -17.06
CA LEU A 175 -3.54 -0.49 -16.16
C LEU A 175 -5.06 -0.60 -16.15
N THR A 176 -5.62 -0.88 -14.99
CA THR A 176 -7.07 -0.97 -14.79
C THR A 176 -7.45 -0.06 -13.65
N ASP A 177 -8.33 0.90 -13.93
CA ASP A 177 -8.97 1.74 -12.94
C ASP A 177 -10.49 1.55 -13.09
N GLU A 178 -11.00 0.51 -12.49
CA GLU A 178 -12.43 0.24 -12.41
C GLU A 178 -12.90 0.46 -10.97
N ASN A 179 -13.53 1.61 -10.72
CA ASN A 179 -14.34 1.79 -9.52
C ASN A 179 -15.62 0.97 -9.68
N THR A 180 -15.55 -0.32 -9.45
CA THR A 180 -16.73 -1.13 -9.30
C THR A 180 -17.23 -1.01 -7.86
N PRO A 181 -18.42 -0.43 -7.61
CA PRO A 181 -19.02 -0.41 -6.28
C PRO A 181 -19.55 -1.78 -5.85
N ILE A 182 -19.30 -2.80 -6.62
CA ILE A 182 -19.65 -4.19 -6.32
C ILE A 182 -18.39 -4.81 -5.72
N GLN A 183 -18.39 -4.95 -4.39
CA GLN A 183 -17.58 -6.00 -3.78
C GLN A 183 -17.91 -7.29 -4.54
N PRO A 184 -16.94 -8.07 -5.00
CA PRO A 184 -17.23 -9.33 -5.65
C PRO A 184 -18.00 -10.18 -4.66
N GLU A 185 -19.32 -10.26 -4.86
CA GLU A 185 -20.12 -11.27 -4.20
C GLU A 185 -19.58 -12.60 -4.69
N GLY A 186 -18.93 -13.29 -3.76
CA GLY A 186 -18.48 -14.63 -3.64
C GLY A 186 -18.52 -15.63 -4.79
N ASN A 187 -18.49 -15.31 -6.06
CA ASN A 187 -18.50 -16.31 -7.13
C ASN A 187 -17.95 -15.77 -8.44
N THR A 188 -16.65 -15.43 -8.48
CA THR A 188 -16.04 -15.02 -9.74
C THR A 188 -14.93 -15.97 -10.16
N GLU A 189 -15.27 -16.92 -11.02
CA GLU A 189 -14.33 -17.76 -11.76
C GLU A 189 -13.32 -16.97 -12.63
N ARG A 190 -13.42 -15.63 -12.70
CA ARG A 190 -12.70 -14.80 -13.69
C ARG A 190 -11.89 -13.63 -13.11
N LEU A 191 -11.66 -13.57 -11.81
CA LEU A 191 -10.90 -12.46 -11.20
C LEU A 191 -9.37 -12.55 -11.35
N ASP A 192 -8.82 -13.62 -11.89
CA ASP A 192 -7.40 -13.93 -11.75
C ASP A 192 -6.46 -13.17 -12.68
N GLU A 193 -6.92 -12.61 -13.80
CA GLU A 193 -6.01 -11.98 -14.77
C GLU A 193 -6.29 -10.50 -15.07
N LEU A 194 -7.46 -9.98 -14.72
CA LEU A 194 -7.91 -8.67 -15.20
C LEU A 194 -7.65 -7.51 -14.23
N ASP A 195 -7.33 -7.80 -12.96
CA ASP A 195 -7.18 -6.77 -11.92
C ASP A 195 -5.73 -6.45 -11.55
N LYS A 196 -4.77 -6.91 -12.32
CA LYS A 196 -3.36 -6.57 -12.09
C LYS A 196 -3.02 -5.24 -12.74
N VAL A 197 -2.57 -4.29 -11.92
CA VAL A 197 -2.05 -3.00 -12.39
C VAL A 197 -0.54 -3.04 -12.31
N PHE A 198 0.13 -3.20 -13.45
CA PHE A 198 1.58 -3.29 -13.49
C PHE A 198 2.18 -2.69 -14.76
N ILE A 199 3.44 -2.30 -14.65
CA ILE A 199 4.33 -1.95 -15.76
C ILE A 199 5.57 -2.81 -15.62
N GLN A 200 5.87 -3.61 -16.64
CA GLN A 200 7.06 -4.45 -16.70
C GLN A 200 7.96 -3.99 -17.84
N LEU A 201 9.21 -3.76 -17.51
CA LEU A 201 10.30 -3.51 -18.47
C LEU A 201 11.16 -4.77 -18.57
N LYS A 202 11.39 -5.23 -19.77
CA LYS A 202 12.22 -6.41 -20.05
C LYS A 202 13.40 -6.02 -20.93
N HIS A 203 14.57 -6.38 -20.48
CA HIS A 203 15.81 -6.39 -21.25
C HIS A 203 16.27 -7.85 -21.35
N LYS A 204 17.16 -8.16 -22.29
CA LYS A 204 17.68 -9.52 -22.52
C LYS A 204 18.12 -10.25 -21.24
N ASN A 205 18.77 -9.53 -20.33
CA ASN A 205 19.38 -10.11 -19.12
C ASN A 205 18.77 -9.56 -17.82
N ALA A 206 17.74 -8.72 -17.89
CA ALA A 206 17.14 -8.11 -16.72
C ALA A 206 15.66 -7.81 -16.95
N SER A 207 14.88 -7.85 -15.90
CA SER A 207 13.51 -7.35 -15.91
C SER A 207 13.24 -6.53 -14.66
N ALA A 208 12.34 -5.56 -14.78
CA ALA A 208 11.84 -4.79 -13.66
C ALA A 208 10.32 -4.67 -13.79
N THR A 209 9.62 -4.90 -12.69
CA THR A 209 8.16 -4.78 -12.64
C THR A 209 7.78 -3.79 -11.55
N PHE A 210 6.96 -2.82 -11.90
CA PHE A 210 6.35 -1.85 -10.99
C PHE A 210 4.84 -2.06 -10.97
N GLY A 211 4.25 -2.10 -9.79
CA GLY A 211 2.82 -2.37 -9.57
C GLY A 211 2.58 -3.74 -8.96
N ASP A 212 1.55 -4.44 -9.43
CA ASP A 212 1.21 -5.78 -8.94
C ASP A 212 2.11 -6.83 -9.59
N TYR A 213 2.78 -7.65 -8.80
CA TYR A 213 3.63 -8.75 -9.28
C TYR A 213 3.54 -9.96 -8.35
N GLU A 214 3.93 -11.10 -8.88
CA GLU A 214 4.04 -12.34 -8.13
C GLU A 214 5.50 -12.78 -8.10
N ILE A 215 5.97 -13.11 -6.91
CA ILE A 215 7.29 -13.69 -6.71
C ILE A 215 7.14 -15.19 -6.40
N GLN A 216 7.77 -16.02 -7.23
CA GLN A 216 7.85 -17.46 -7.04
C GLN A 216 9.32 -17.87 -7.14
N LYS A 217 9.96 -18.11 -6.01
CA LYS A 217 11.37 -18.53 -5.95
C LYS A 217 11.50 -19.71 -5.03
N ARG A 218 12.37 -20.63 -5.42
CA ARG A 218 12.70 -21.81 -4.62
C ARG A 218 14.21 -22.04 -4.60
N TYR A 219 14.80 -21.90 -3.44
CA TYR A 219 16.21 -22.16 -3.18
C TYR A 219 16.33 -23.22 -2.07
N GLY A 220 16.36 -24.48 -2.46
CA GLY A 220 16.37 -25.63 -1.54
C GLY A 220 14.96 -26.02 -1.03
N GLU A 221 14.93 -26.64 0.13
CA GLU A 221 13.71 -27.12 0.79
C GLU A 221 13.05 -26.02 1.65
N PHE A 222 13.87 -25.17 2.30
CA PHE A 222 13.38 -24.13 3.21
C PHE A 222 13.21 -22.77 2.51
N GLY A 223 13.96 -22.51 1.43
CA GLY A 223 13.95 -21.22 0.73
C GLY A 223 12.83 -21.09 -0.31
N ILE A 224 11.58 -21.33 0.08
CA ILE A 224 10.41 -21.23 -0.80
C ILE A 224 9.70 -19.92 -0.53
N VAL A 225 9.54 -19.09 -1.59
CA VAL A 225 8.78 -17.85 -1.55
C VAL A 225 7.72 -17.88 -2.64
N ASN A 226 6.49 -17.70 -2.26
CA ASN A 226 5.36 -17.54 -3.19
C ASN A 226 4.43 -16.46 -2.64
N ARG A 227 4.51 -15.24 -3.21
CA ARG A 227 3.78 -14.07 -2.70
C ARG A 227 3.27 -13.21 -3.84
N LYS A 228 2.03 -12.73 -3.71
CA LYS A 228 1.44 -11.67 -4.53
C LYS A 228 1.66 -10.33 -3.84
N LEU A 229 2.33 -9.40 -4.50
CA LEU A 229 2.84 -8.18 -3.91
C LEU A 229 2.52 -6.98 -4.81
N GLN A 230 2.52 -5.79 -4.19
CA GLN A 230 2.41 -4.53 -4.92
C GLN A 230 3.59 -3.63 -4.56
N GLY A 231 4.40 -3.28 -5.56
CA GLY A 231 5.60 -2.49 -5.35
C GLY A 231 6.56 -2.53 -6.53
N LEU A 232 7.81 -2.85 -6.27
CA LEU A 232 8.88 -2.93 -7.27
C LEU A 232 9.59 -4.28 -7.17
N SER A 233 9.75 -4.96 -8.28
CA SER A 233 10.64 -6.13 -8.38
C SER A 233 11.64 -5.95 -9.51
N GLY A 234 12.83 -6.54 -9.32
CA GLY A 234 13.86 -6.61 -10.33
C GLY A 234 14.46 -8.01 -10.37
N GLU A 235 14.72 -8.51 -11.57
CA GLU A 235 15.39 -9.79 -11.79
C GLU A 235 16.52 -9.61 -12.80
N VAL A 236 17.60 -10.31 -12.59
CA VAL A 236 18.78 -10.31 -13.46
C VAL A 236 19.23 -11.73 -13.73
N HIS A 237 19.69 -11.97 -14.98
CA HIS A 237 20.19 -13.26 -15.44
C HIS A 237 21.50 -13.03 -16.23
N PHE A 238 22.61 -13.50 -15.70
CA PHE A 238 23.93 -13.41 -16.34
C PHE A 238 24.59 -14.80 -16.39
N GLY A 239 24.49 -15.45 -17.53
CA GLY A 239 24.96 -16.84 -17.66
C GLY A 239 24.20 -17.74 -16.70
N GLU A 240 24.91 -18.42 -15.82
CA GLU A 240 24.35 -19.32 -14.81
C GLU A 240 24.00 -18.61 -13.49
N THR A 241 24.10 -17.29 -13.47
CA THR A 241 23.79 -16.49 -12.29
C THR A 241 22.43 -15.83 -12.45
N GLU A 242 21.54 -16.06 -11.51
CA GLU A 242 20.25 -15.42 -11.37
C GLU A 242 20.20 -14.62 -10.07
N GLY A 243 19.67 -13.43 -10.12
CA GLY A 243 19.46 -12.61 -8.94
C GLY A 243 18.09 -11.93 -8.99
N TYR A 244 17.52 -11.68 -7.82
CA TYR A 244 16.29 -10.91 -7.72
C TYR A 244 16.29 -9.99 -6.49
N VAL A 245 15.52 -8.93 -6.59
CA VAL A 245 15.17 -8.06 -5.49
C VAL A 245 13.68 -7.74 -5.58
N ALA A 246 13.00 -7.69 -4.45
CA ALA A 246 11.59 -7.34 -4.36
C ALA A 246 11.35 -6.40 -3.18
N LEU A 247 10.66 -5.31 -3.44
CA LEU A 247 10.25 -4.29 -2.49
C LEU A 247 8.74 -4.11 -2.64
N ALA A 248 7.99 -4.26 -1.57
CA ALA A 248 6.54 -4.13 -1.66
C ALA A 248 5.90 -3.65 -0.37
N ASN A 249 4.72 -3.07 -0.53
CA ASN A 249 3.74 -3.04 0.55
C ASN A 249 2.94 -4.35 0.49
N ALA A 250 3.05 -5.18 1.51
CA ALA A 250 2.25 -6.39 1.59
C ALA A 250 0.78 -6.00 1.85
N LYS A 251 -0.12 -6.47 0.99
CA LYS A 251 -1.56 -6.21 1.16
C LYS A 251 -2.13 -6.96 2.37
N GLY A 252 -1.44 -8.01 2.84
CA GLY A 252 -1.89 -8.83 3.96
C GLY A 252 -0.78 -9.59 4.68
N LYS A 253 -1.20 -10.31 5.69
CA LYS A 253 -0.39 -11.25 6.47
C LYS A 253 -0.59 -12.64 5.89
N PHE A 254 0.50 -13.36 5.69
CA PHE A 254 0.42 -14.78 5.32
C PHE A 254 0.06 -15.63 6.55
N ASN A 255 -0.84 -16.59 6.36
CA ASN A 255 -1.13 -17.63 7.34
C ASN A 255 -1.42 -18.97 6.64
N SER A 256 -1.22 -20.04 7.37
CA SER A 256 -1.60 -21.39 6.96
C SER A 256 -2.50 -22.01 8.04
N ASN A 257 -3.68 -22.49 7.66
CA ASN A 257 -4.56 -23.24 8.54
C ASN A 257 -4.54 -24.71 8.14
N ALA A 258 -4.32 -25.59 9.11
CA ALA A 258 -4.41 -27.04 8.92
C ALA A 258 -5.46 -27.63 9.86
N PHE A 259 -6.40 -28.40 9.29
CA PHE A 259 -7.49 -29.03 10.02
C PHE A 259 -7.96 -30.30 9.32
N ASN A 260 -8.70 -31.13 10.04
CA ASN A 260 -9.32 -32.31 9.43
C ASN A 260 -10.73 -32.00 8.91
N GLY A 261 -11.13 -32.66 7.86
CA GLY A 261 -12.49 -32.64 7.38
C GLY A 261 -13.47 -33.28 8.37
N GLN A 262 -14.75 -33.15 8.12
CA GLN A 262 -15.82 -33.83 8.85
C GLN A 262 -16.65 -34.67 7.90
N ASP A 263 -17.04 -35.87 8.33
CA ASP A 263 -17.81 -36.79 7.48
C ASP A 263 -19.14 -36.17 7.06
N GLY A 264 -19.37 -36.13 5.74
CA GLY A 264 -20.59 -35.58 5.16
C GLY A 264 -20.71 -34.05 5.20
N VAL A 265 -19.69 -33.32 5.69
CA VAL A 265 -19.69 -31.86 5.75
C VAL A 265 -18.73 -31.31 4.69
N GLN A 266 -19.29 -30.76 3.62
CA GLN A 266 -18.50 -30.08 2.56
C GLN A 266 -18.11 -28.65 2.92
N GLY A 267 -18.63 -28.08 3.98
CA GLY A 267 -18.36 -26.73 4.49
C GLY A 267 -19.63 -26.03 4.97
N PRO A 268 -19.52 -24.72 5.28
CA PRO A 268 -18.31 -23.89 5.18
C PRO A 268 -17.30 -24.15 6.31
N TYR A 269 -16.03 -24.31 5.96
CA TYR A 269 -14.92 -24.35 6.89
C TYR A 269 -14.34 -22.94 7.05
N ARG A 270 -14.32 -22.43 8.28
CA ARG A 270 -13.87 -21.06 8.57
C ARG A 270 -12.37 -21.02 8.81
N LEU A 271 -11.71 -20.11 8.11
CA LEU A 271 -10.28 -19.82 8.29
C LEU A 271 -10.08 -18.77 9.39
N SER A 272 -8.92 -18.80 10.02
CA SER A 272 -8.52 -17.88 11.07
C SER A 272 -7.15 -17.28 10.82
N GLY A 273 -6.93 -16.08 11.33
CA GLY A 273 -5.63 -15.41 11.30
C GLY A 273 -4.63 -16.07 12.24
N GLN A 274 -3.38 -15.56 12.24
CA GLN A 274 -2.25 -16.12 13.01
C GLN A 274 -2.51 -16.20 14.51
N ASN A 275 -3.26 -15.26 15.05
CA ASN A 275 -3.62 -15.24 16.47
C ASN A 275 -5.05 -15.75 16.71
N ASN A 276 -5.54 -16.64 15.84
CA ASN A 276 -6.89 -17.18 15.88
C ASN A 276 -7.99 -16.11 15.74
N GLU A 277 -7.67 -15.00 15.04
CA GLU A 277 -8.68 -14.00 14.67
C GLU A 277 -9.69 -14.63 13.70
N ARG A 278 -10.97 -14.45 14.00
CA ARG A 278 -12.07 -14.98 13.18
C ARG A 278 -12.65 -13.97 12.21
N ASP A 279 -12.47 -12.69 12.49
CA ASP A 279 -12.97 -11.59 11.66
C ASP A 279 -11.82 -11.03 10.80
N ILE A 280 -11.37 -11.86 9.87
CA ILE A 280 -10.34 -11.53 8.88
C ILE A 280 -10.96 -11.48 7.49
N ILE A 281 -10.33 -10.73 6.60
CA ILE A 281 -10.67 -10.67 5.18
C ILE A 281 -9.52 -11.30 4.41
N ILE A 282 -9.80 -12.37 3.67
CA ILE A 282 -8.79 -13.03 2.85
C ILE A 282 -8.57 -12.21 1.57
N ILE A 283 -7.32 -12.05 1.18
CA ILE A 283 -6.97 -11.39 -0.08
C ILE A 283 -7.31 -12.33 -1.23
N ALA A 284 -8.20 -11.89 -2.09
CA ALA A 284 -8.71 -12.69 -3.19
C ALA A 284 -7.59 -13.26 -4.06
N GLY A 285 -7.65 -14.58 -4.34
CA GLY A 285 -6.69 -15.29 -5.16
C GLY A 285 -5.31 -15.49 -4.51
N SER A 286 -5.15 -15.21 -3.21
CA SER A 286 -3.93 -15.53 -2.47
C SER A 286 -3.94 -16.95 -1.90
N GLU A 287 -5.11 -17.58 -1.87
CA GLU A 287 -5.28 -18.89 -1.26
C GLU A 287 -4.74 -20.03 -2.14
N LYS A 288 -4.16 -21.01 -1.44
CA LYS A 288 -3.85 -22.34 -1.99
C LYS A 288 -4.43 -23.38 -1.06
N VAL A 289 -5.28 -24.23 -1.59
CA VAL A 289 -6.01 -25.25 -0.82
C VAL A 289 -5.47 -26.62 -1.17
N PHE A 290 -5.11 -27.38 -0.15
CA PHE A 290 -4.59 -28.73 -0.29
C PHE A 290 -5.46 -29.70 0.49
N VAL A 291 -5.72 -30.86 -0.09
CA VAL A 291 -6.34 -32.00 0.59
C VAL A 291 -5.45 -33.23 0.43
N ASN A 292 -4.97 -33.77 1.55
CA ASN A 292 -4.01 -34.88 1.58
C ASN A 292 -2.72 -34.60 0.78
N GLY A 293 -2.31 -33.31 0.70
CA GLY A 293 -1.12 -32.88 -0.03
C GLY A 293 -1.35 -32.60 -1.53
N GLU A 294 -2.53 -32.84 -2.07
CA GLU A 294 -2.92 -32.52 -3.43
C GLU A 294 -3.47 -31.10 -3.50
N GLU A 295 -2.90 -30.23 -4.36
CA GLU A 295 -3.39 -28.87 -4.59
C GLU A 295 -4.71 -28.91 -5.37
N LEU A 296 -5.72 -28.21 -4.86
CA LEU A 296 -7.07 -28.17 -5.41
C LEU A 296 -7.28 -26.93 -6.28
N LYS A 297 -8.25 -27.02 -7.20
CA LYS A 297 -8.66 -25.93 -8.08
C LYS A 297 -9.92 -25.25 -7.57
N ARG A 298 -9.87 -23.90 -7.53
CA ARG A 298 -11.03 -23.07 -7.19
C ARG A 298 -12.05 -23.07 -8.32
N GLY A 299 -13.33 -22.99 -7.98
CA GLY A 299 -14.46 -22.78 -8.89
C GLY A 299 -15.64 -23.67 -8.55
N GLU A 300 -16.87 -23.23 -8.86
CA GLU A 300 -18.11 -23.99 -8.63
C GLU A 300 -18.14 -25.35 -9.36
N ARG A 301 -17.47 -25.42 -10.51
CA ARG A 301 -17.33 -26.64 -11.33
C ARG A 301 -16.02 -27.39 -11.05
N ASN A 302 -15.21 -26.91 -10.11
CA ASN A 302 -13.94 -27.49 -9.69
C ASN A 302 -14.08 -28.03 -8.25
N ASP A 303 -13.00 -27.96 -7.46
CA ASP A 303 -12.92 -28.65 -6.18
C ASP A 303 -13.51 -27.87 -5.00
N TYR A 304 -13.41 -26.52 -5.01
CA TYR A 304 -13.88 -25.69 -3.91
C TYR A 304 -14.28 -24.28 -4.34
N VAL A 305 -15.07 -23.61 -3.50
CA VAL A 305 -15.36 -22.16 -3.55
C VAL A 305 -14.96 -21.51 -2.24
N ILE A 306 -14.63 -20.23 -2.29
CA ILE A 306 -14.21 -19.46 -1.12
C ILE A 306 -15.00 -18.15 -1.01
N ASP A 307 -15.49 -17.84 0.19
CA ASP A 307 -16.02 -16.53 0.58
C ASP A 307 -14.90 -15.76 1.27
N TYR A 308 -14.31 -14.82 0.54
CA TYR A 308 -13.19 -14.01 1.02
C TYR A 308 -13.56 -13.10 2.18
N SER A 309 -14.78 -12.55 2.18
CA SER A 309 -15.26 -11.61 3.19
C SER A 309 -15.52 -12.28 4.53
N ASN A 310 -16.05 -13.51 4.49
CA ASN A 310 -16.36 -14.31 5.68
C ASN A 310 -15.26 -15.32 6.03
N SER A 311 -14.19 -15.38 5.22
CA SER A 311 -13.05 -16.31 5.38
C SER A 311 -13.50 -17.76 5.46
N GLN A 312 -14.37 -18.19 4.53
CA GLN A 312 -14.97 -19.51 4.53
C GLN A 312 -14.71 -20.26 3.22
N ILE A 313 -14.34 -21.54 3.33
CA ILE A 313 -14.16 -22.44 2.20
C ILE A 313 -15.26 -23.51 2.22
N THR A 314 -15.85 -23.76 1.05
CA THR A 314 -16.82 -24.84 0.83
C THR A 314 -16.34 -25.71 -0.32
N PHE A 315 -16.20 -27.00 -0.08
CA PHE A 315 -15.83 -27.96 -1.11
C PHE A 315 -17.05 -28.33 -1.94
N THR A 316 -16.83 -28.51 -3.24
CA THR A 316 -17.89 -28.93 -4.16
C THR A 316 -18.13 -30.45 -4.07
N PRO A 317 -19.23 -30.97 -4.62
CA PRO A 317 -19.45 -32.42 -4.71
C PRO A 317 -18.37 -33.17 -5.49
N GLN A 318 -17.53 -32.49 -6.27
CA GLN A 318 -16.42 -33.06 -7.00
C GLN A 318 -15.32 -33.58 -6.05
N ARG A 319 -15.16 -32.94 -4.89
CA ARG A 319 -14.18 -33.31 -3.87
C ARG A 319 -14.88 -33.72 -2.58
N LEU A 320 -15.09 -35.02 -2.39
CA LEU A 320 -15.69 -35.54 -1.18
C LEU A 320 -14.75 -35.34 0.03
N ILE A 321 -15.24 -34.70 1.06
CA ILE A 321 -14.52 -34.47 2.33
C ILE A 321 -15.01 -35.47 3.37
N THR A 322 -14.06 -36.09 4.06
CA THR A 322 -14.30 -37.04 5.14
C THR A 322 -13.45 -36.66 6.36
N SER A 323 -13.69 -37.30 7.49
CA SER A 323 -12.88 -37.12 8.72
C SER A 323 -11.40 -37.53 8.55
N ALA A 324 -11.07 -38.33 7.53
CA ALA A 324 -9.71 -38.69 7.15
C ALA A 324 -9.04 -37.64 6.24
N SER A 325 -9.78 -36.70 5.70
CA SER A 325 -9.24 -35.64 4.83
C SER A 325 -8.45 -34.63 5.65
N ARG A 326 -7.14 -34.54 5.38
CA ARG A 326 -6.26 -33.51 5.95
C ARG A 326 -6.28 -32.30 5.02
N ILE A 327 -6.86 -31.22 5.50
CA ILE A 327 -7.04 -29.97 4.75
C ILE A 327 -5.96 -28.99 5.20
N SER A 328 -5.20 -28.41 4.28
CA SER A 328 -4.31 -27.30 4.52
C SER A 328 -4.65 -26.16 3.60
N VAL A 329 -4.71 -24.96 4.14
CA VAL A 329 -5.03 -23.74 3.38
C VAL A 329 -4.00 -22.69 3.69
N ASP A 330 -3.23 -22.31 2.68
CA ASP A 330 -2.29 -21.20 2.71
C ASP A 330 -2.98 -19.97 2.12
N PHE A 331 -2.93 -18.84 2.78
CA PHE A 331 -3.61 -17.63 2.32
C PHE A 331 -3.00 -16.35 2.90
N GLU A 332 -3.28 -15.22 2.26
CA GLU A 332 -3.01 -13.90 2.81
C GLU A 332 -4.31 -13.25 3.30
N TYR A 333 -4.25 -12.61 4.46
CA TYR A 333 -5.39 -11.92 5.04
C TYR A 333 -4.99 -10.54 5.56
N THR A 334 -5.94 -9.62 5.66
CA THR A 334 -5.73 -8.29 6.21
C THR A 334 -6.46 -8.11 7.53
N ASP A 335 -5.77 -7.54 8.51
CA ASP A 335 -6.34 -7.02 9.75
C ASP A 335 -6.33 -5.48 9.81
N ARG A 336 -5.79 -4.83 8.75
CA ARG A 336 -5.73 -3.37 8.53
C ARG A 336 -5.24 -2.55 9.72
N ARG A 337 -4.25 -3.05 10.47
CA ARG A 337 -3.77 -2.35 11.67
C ARG A 337 -2.54 -1.49 11.43
N PHE A 338 -1.61 -1.96 10.59
CA PHE A 338 -0.38 -1.25 10.22
C PHE A 338 -0.08 -1.44 8.74
N VAL A 339 0.65 -0.46 8.18
CA VAL A 339 1.27 -0.64 6.87
C VAL A 339 2.34 -1.72 6.99
N ARG A 340 2.26 -2.76 6.16
CA ARG A 340 3.22 -3.87 6.14
C ARG A 340 4.15 -3.75 4.96
N ASN A 341 5.45 -3.77 5.24
CA ASN A 341 6.51 -3.71 4.24
C ASN A 341 7.12 -5.10 4.04
N PHE A 342 7.39 -5.43 2.79
CA PHE A 342 8.06 -6.65 2.37
C PHE A 342 9.34 -6.31 1.61
N PHE A 343 10.41 -6.99 1.96
CA PHE A 343 11.68 -6.98 1.24
C PHE A 343 12.14 -8.41 1.02
N ALA A 344 12.55 -8.73 -0.19
CA ALA A 344 13.23 -9.99 -0.47
C ALA A 344 14.37 -9.75 -1.45
N ALA A 345 15.47 -10.45 -1.25
CA ALA A 345 16.57 -10.51 -2.20
C ALA A 345 17.17 -11.90 -2.20
N GLY A 346 17.58 -12.36 -3.35
CA GLY A 346 18.23 -13.64 -3.47
C GLY A 346 19.08 -13.73 -4.73
N MET A 347 20.00 -14.65 -4.69
CA MET A 347 20.90 -14.94 -5.80
C MET A 347 21.16 -16.44 -5.83
N SER A 348 21.19 -17.02 -7.02
CA SER A 348 21.72 -18.36 -7.26
C SER A 348 22.73 -18.33 -8.40
N THR A 349 23.73 -19.18 -8.31
CA THR A 349 24.71 -19.32 -9.39
C THR A 349 25.23 -20.75 -9.44
N ALA A 350 25.61 -21.18 -10.63
CA ALA A 350 26.31 -22.43 -10.85
C ALA A 350 27.73 -22.16 -11.35
N VAL A 351 28.69 -22.85 -10.82
CA VAL A 351 30.10 -22.75 -11.18
C VAL A 351 30.72 -24.14 -11.41
N LEU A 352 31.96 -24.22 -11.84
CA LEU A 352 32.66 -25.47 -12.13
C LEU A 352 31.94 -26.33 -13.19
N LYS A 353 31.41 -25.69 -14.24
CA LYS A 353 30.61 -26.35 -15.30
C LYS A 353 29.40 -27.06 -14.71
N ASP A 354 28.61 -26.34 -13.95
CA ASP A 354 27.36 -26.75 -13.27
C ASP A 354 27.51 -27.84 -12.19
N LYS A 355 28.75 -28.15 -11.83
CA LYS A 355 29.00 -29.13 -10.76
C LYS A 355 28.74 -28.58 -9.37
N LEU A 356 28.87 -27.28 -9.18
CA LEU A 356 28.65 -26.61 -7.89
C LEU A 356 27.61 -25.51 -8.08
N ARG A 357 26.48 -25.65 -7.43
CA ARG A 357 25.43 -24.63 -7.35
C ARG A 357 25.34 -24.13 -5.92
N PHE A 358 25.20 -22.83 -5.74
CA PHE A 358 24.83 -22.24 -4.46
C PHE A 358 23.79 -21.15 -4.63
N ALA A 359 22.97 -21.00 -3.61
CA ALA A 359 21.97 -19.95 -3.54
C ALA A 359 21.92 -19.33 -2.15
N VAL A 360 21.62 -18.06 -2.11
CA VAL A 360 21.40 -17.31 -0.89
C VAL A 360 20.13 -16.47 -1.03
N GLN A 361 19.38 -16.37 0.04
CA GLN A 361 18.14 -15.62 0.06
C GLN A 361 17.93 -14.97 1.42
N TYR A 362 17.41 -13.76 1.40
CA TYR A 362 16.96 -13.05 2.60
C TYR A 362 15.59 -12.45 2.37
N LEU A 363 14.70 -12.61 3.35
CA LEU A 363 13.37 -12.05 3.37
C LEU A 363 13.16 -11.27 4.66
N ARG A 364 12.46 -10.17 4.54
CA ARG A 364 12.04 -9.36 5.68
C ARG A 364 10.62 -8.89 5.42
N GLU A 365 9.72 -9.20 6.33
CA GLU A 365 8.33 -8.76 6.30
C GLU A 365 7.95 -8.21 7.67
N GLY A 366 7.42 -7.00 7.72
CA GLY A 366 7.06 -6.42 9.00
C GLY A 366 6.18 -5.19 8.90
N ASP A 367 5.50 -4.95 10.00
CA ASP A 367 4.64 -3.79 10.19
C ASP A 367 5.47 -2.51 10.43
N ASP A 368 5.05 -1.41 9.85
CA ASP A 368 5.61 -0.10 10.18
C ASP A 368 4.93 0.45 11.45
N GLN A 369 5.64 0.40 12.57
CA GLN A 369 5.14 0.90 13.86
C GLN A 369 4.74 2.38 13.84
N ASN A 370 5.26 3.15 12.87
CA ASN A 370 4.99 4.58 12.73
C ASN A 370 3.84 4.88 11.74
N ALA A 371 3.32 3.85 11.06
CA ALA A 371 2.24 3.97 10.09
C ALA A 371 1.05 3.07 10.45
N PRO A 372 0.35 3.34 11.58
CA PRO A 372 -0.88 2.64 11.92
C PRO A 372 -1.99 3.03 10.94
N ILE A 373 -2.85 2.04 10.59
CA ILE A 373 -4.02 2.22 9.72
C ILE A 373 -5.26 2.15 10.61
N ASP A 374 -6.20 3.08 10.43
CA ASP A 374 -7.50 3.13 11.13
C ASP A 374 -7.43 3.13 12.67
N ILE A 375 -6.24 3.30 13.24
CA ILE A 375 -6.01 3.38 14.67
C ILE A 375 -5.09 4.55 15.01
N SER A 376 -5.30 5.14 16.19
CA SER A 376 -4.40 6.12 16.76
C SER A 376 -3.84 5.59 18.06
N LEU A 377 -2.53 5.44 18.15
CA LEU A 377 -1.84 5.02 19.37
C LEU A 377 -1.36 6.24 20.15
N SER A 378 -1.91 6.45 21.34
CA SER A 378 -1.42 7.46 22.26
C SER A 378 -0.06 7.06 22.86
N ASP A 379 0.63 8.00 23.49
CA ASP A 379 1.90 7.69 24.16
C ASP A 379 1.70 6.70 25.31
N SER A 380 0.55 6.73 25.98
CA SER A 380 0.18 5.72 26.99
C SER A 380 -0.04 4.33 26.37
N ASP A 381 -0.64 4.25 25.17
CA ASP A 381 -0.81 2.97 24.44
C ASP A 381 0.55 2.39 24.06
N LYS A 382 1.47 3.24 23.57
CA LYS A 382 2.84 2.83 23.25
C LYS A 382 3.61 2.36 24.49
N ALA A 383 3.44 3.03 25.65
CA ALA A 383 4.06 2.60 26.90
C ALA A 383 3.54 1.23 27.37
N ILE A 384 2.25 0.96 27.20
CA ILE A 384 1.67 -0.37 27.45
C ILE A 384 2.32 -1.40 26.53
N LEU A 385 2.40 -1.13 25.23
CA LEU A 385 3.03 -2.03 24.26
C LEU A 385 4.51 -2.28 24.59
N GLN A 386 5.27 -1.26 25.00
CA GLN A 386 6.66 -1.40 25.42
C GLN A 386 6.82 -2.34 26.63
N SER A 387 5.90 -2.27 27.58
CA SER A 387 5.94 -3.08 28.81
C SER A 387 5.38 -4.48 28.64
N ALA A 388 4.62 -4.72 27.56
CA ALA A 388 3.93 -6.00 27.34
C ALA A 388 4.87 -7.12 26.85
N GLY A 389 6.05 -6.80 26.31
CA GLY A 389 6.86 -7.80 25.60
C GLY A 389 6.08 -8.39 24.44
N ASP A 390 6.25 -9.66 24.17
CA ASP A 390 5.51 -10.45 23.16
C ASP A 390 4.13 -10.91 23.65
N ARG A 391 3.73 -10.53 24.87
CA ARG A 391 2.53 -11.03 25.54
C ARG A 391 1.30 -10.21 25.16
N LYS A 392 0.46 -10.75 24.28
CA LYS A 392 -0.78 -10.13 23.83
C LYS A 392 -1.77 -9.86 24.97
N ASP A 393 -1.79 -10.71 26.00
CA ASP A 393 -2.65 -10.57 27.18
C ASP A 393 -2.28 -9.35 28.04
N LEU A 394 -1.05 -8.85 27.94
CA LEU A 394 -0.58 -7.63 28.60
C LEU A 394 -0.75 -6.38 27.73
N ALA A 395 -0.85 -6.53 26.41
CA ALA A 395 -1.04 -5.44 25.46
C ALA A 395 -2.52 -5.00 25.45
N VAL A 396 -3.04 -4.59 26.57
CA VAL A 396 -4.46 -4.24 26.75
C VAL A 396 -4.63 -2.91 27.45
N LYS A 397 -5.62 -2.14 27.01
CA LYS A 397 -6.09 -0.94 27.69
C LYS A 397 -7.53 -1.08 28.15
N SER A 398 -7.95 -0.20 29.08
CA SER A 398 -9.35 -0.17 29.51
C SER A 398 -10.27 0.06 28.32
N GLY A 399 -11.28 -0.80 28.18
CA GLY A 399 -12.37 -0.62 27.24
C GLY A 399 -13.46 0.33 27.75
N VAL A 400 -13.30 0.90 28.95
CA VAL A 400 -14.28 1.75 29.61
C VAL A 400 -13.96 3.21 29.35
N THR A 401 -14.90 3.92 28.77
CA THR A 401 -14.82 5.36 28.54
C THR A 401 -16.06 6.05 29.12
N LEU A 402 -15.91 7.27 29.61
CA LEU A 402 -17.06 8.12 29.92
C LEU A 402 -17.81 8.43 28.63
N ALA A 403 -19.12 8.42 28.70
CA ALA A 403 -19.97 8.76 27.58
C ALA A 403 -19.78 10.24 27.18
N SER A 404 -20.08 10.57 25.95
CA SER A 404 -20.15 11.95 25.49
C SER A 404 -21.34 12.68 26.12
N VAL A 405 -21.20 13.99 26.23
CA VAL A 405 -22.28 14.87 26.72
C VAL A 405 -23.28 15.05 25.58
N ASP A 406 -24.56 14.90 25.85
CA ASP A 406 -25.64 15.14 24.89
C ASP A 406 -25.90 16.65 24.68
N SER A 407 -26.86 16.96 23.80
CA SER A 407 -27.24 18.37 23.51
C SER A 407 -27.83 19.12 24.72
N LEU A 408 -28.17 18.40 25.79
CA LEU A 408 -28.70 18.95 27.05
C LEU A 408 -27.60 19.05 28.13
N GLY A 409 -26.33 18.75 27.81
CA GLY A 409 -25.24 18.78 28.75
C GLY A 409 -25.16 17.60 29.70
N GLN A 410 -25.89 16.49 29.42
CA GLN A 410 -25.92 15.29 30.27
C GLN A 410 -25.04 14.18 29.64
N LEU A 411 -24.31 13.46 30.51
CA LEU A 411 -23.59 12.25 30.11
C LEU A 411 -24.59 11.12 29.87
N ARG A 412 -24.66 10.60 28.64
CA ARG A 412 -25.53 9.46 28.29
C ARG A 412 -24.73 8.33 27.69
N GLY A 413 -24.54 7.31 28.52
CA GLY A 413 -23.86 6.08 28.13
C GLY A 413 -24.82 4.90 28.00
N ILE A 414 -24.23 3.73 27.88
CA ILE A 414 -24.97 2.46 27.73
C ILE A 414 -24.80 1.56 28.95
N TYR A 415 -23.74 1.81 29.73
CA TYR A 415 -23.39 1.02 30.91
C TYR A 415 -23.33 1.86 32.18
N GLU A 416 -23.77 1.26 33.23
CA GLU A 416 -23.72 1.75 34.61
C GLU A 416 -22.63 1.01 35.39
N ARG A 417 -21.80 1.76 36.14
CA ARG A 417 -20.80 1.17 37.03
C ARG A 417 -21.41 0.70 38.32
N ARG A 418 -21.19 -0.54 38.70
CA ARG A 418 -21.58 -1.14 39.96
C ARG A 418 -20.45 -1.86 40.64
N ASP A 419 -20.51 -1.96 41.94
CA ASP A 419 -19.58 -2.74 42.75
C ASP A 419 -20.32 -3.95 43.34
N THR A 420 -19.66 -5.09 43.43
CA THR A 420 -20.16 -6.32 44.05
C THR A 420 -19.05 -6.95 44.88
N THR A 421 -19.44 -7.79 45.85
CA THR A 421 -18.48 -8.54 46.67
C THR A 421 -18.60 -10.03 46.37
N ILE A 422 -17.50 -10.65 45.92
CA ILE A 422 -17.41 -12.08 45.64
C ILE A 422 -16.33 -12.65 46.53
N SER A 423 -16.68 -13.63 47.38
CA SER A 423 -15.73 -14.25 48.33
C SER A 423 -14.96 -13.25 49.22
N GLY A 424 -15.64 -12.20 49.64
CA GLY A 424 -15.03 -11.16 50.50
C GLY A 424 -14.18 -10.11 49.78
N VAL A 425 -14.00 -10.23 48.47
CA VAL A 425 -13.25 -9.27 47.64
C VAL A 425 -14.23 -8.39 46.86
N GLN A 426 -14.01 -7.09 46.89
CA GLN A 426 -14.83 -6.12 46.20
C GLN A 426 -14.44 -6.04 44.72
N PHE A 427 -15.42 -6.19 43.82
CA PHE A 427 -15.22 -6.12 42.37
C PHE A 427 -16.08 -5.05 41.76
N ARG A 428 -15.50 -4.30 40.83
CA ARG A 428 -16.19 -3.34 39.98
C ARG A 428 -16.63 -4.02 38.70
N TYR A 429 -17.90 -3.83 38.29
CA TYR A 429 -18.41 -4.32 37.01
C TYR A 429 -19.34 -3.29 36.37
N TYR A 430 -19.67 -3.52 35.11
CA TYR A 430 -20.50 -2.64 34.30
C TYR A 430 -21.77 -3.36 33.89
N LEU A 431 -22.89 -2.77 34.27
CA LEU A 431 -24.24 -3.30 34.00
C LEU A 431 -24.79 -2.58 32.75
N TYR A 432 -25.31 -3.34 31.81
CA TYR A 432 -26.00 -2.80 30.64
C TYR A 432 -27.32 -2.15 31.08
N ASN A 433 -27.44 -0.84 30.92
CA ASN A 433 -28.60 -0.04 31.36
C ASN A 433 -28.81 1.16 30.42
N PRO A 434 -29.10 0.95 29.12
CA PRO A 434 -29.27 2.04 28.18
C PRO A 434 -30.46 2.92 28.57
N GLY A 435 -30.25 4.23 28.65
CA GLY A 435 -31.26 5.21 29.04
C GLY A 435 -31.47 5.37 30.53
N GLY A 436 -30.72 4.67 31.40
CA GLY A 436 -30.72 4.91 32.84
C GLY A 436 -29.92 6.16 33.21
N ASP A 437 -30.35 6.94 34.17
CA ASP A 437 -29.67 8.15 34.63
C ASP A 437 -28.26 7.90 35.17
N SER A 438 -27.94 6.69 35.61
CA SER A 438 -26.64 6.23 36.10
C SER A 438 -25.77 5.57 35.00
N ALA A 439 -26.28 5.47 33.79
CA ALA A 439 -25.53 4.91 32.65
C ALA A 439 -24.57 5.95 32.04
N LEU A 440 -23.43 6.15 32.70
CA LEU A 440 -22.46 7.19 32.36
C LEU A 440 -21.30 6.67 31.49
N TYR A 441 -21.26 5.37 31.21
CA TYR A 441 -20.10 4.75 30.53
C TYR A 441 -20.50 4.09 29.23
N ASN A 442 -19.57 4.18 28.26
CA ASN A 442 -19.52 3.31 27.10
C ASN A 442 -18.42 2.27 27.35
N VAL A 443 -18.73 0.99 27.11
CA VAL A 443 -17.81 -0.09 27.40
C VAL A 443 -17.62 -0.96 26.15
N THR A 444 -16.37 -1.09 25.74
CA THR A 444 -15.94 -2.02 24.71
C THR A 444 -15.46 -3.31 25.38
N PHE A 445 -15.97 -4.44 24.91
CA PHE A 445 -15.58 -5.74 25.43
C PHE A 445 -14.79 -6.52 24.38
N SER A 446 -13.71 -7.16 24.82
CA SER A 446 -12.93 -8.07 24.00
C SER A 446 -13.07 -9.51 24.48
N TYR A 447 -13.12 -10.43 23.53
CA TYR A 447 -13.09 -11.86 23.85
C TYR A 447 -11.68 -12.25 24.29
N VAL A 448 -11.57 -12.87 25.46
CA VAL A 448 -10.30 -13.28 26.08
C VAL A 448 -10.14 -14.80 26.19
N GLY A 449 -11.16 -15.56 25.81
CA GLY A 449 -11.19 -17.02 25.94
C GLY A 449 -12.33 -17.50 26.85
N GLU A 450 -12.79 -18.71 26.64
CA GLU A 450 -13.78 -19.32 27.50
C GLU A 450 -13.24 -19.43 28.94
N THR A 451 -14.03 -19.04 29.91
CA THR A 451 -13.69 -19.03 31.35
C THR A 451 -12.51 -18.14 31.74
N GLN A 452 -12.04 -17.24 30.84
CA GLN A 452 -10.99 -16.28 31.15
C GLN A 452 -11.50 -14.85 31.35
N GLY A 453 -12.76 -14.61 30.99
CA GLY A 453 -13.44 -13.32 31.14
C GLY A 453 -14.49 -13.34 32.25
N ASP A 454 -15.06 -12.16 32.50
CA ASP A 454 -16.06 -11.93 33.57
C ASP A 454 -17.47 -11.74 32.99
N TYR A 455 -17.59 -11.65 31.66
CA TYR A 455 -18.82 -11.34 30.95
C TYR A 455 -19.14 -12.38 29.87
N VAL A 456 -20.46 -12.52 29.60
CA VAL A 456 -20.96 -13.24 28.43
C VAL A 456 -21.71 -12.27 27.51
N LYS A 457 -21.58 -12.48 26.20
CA LYS A 457 -22.29 -11.72 25.19
C LYS A 457 -23.71 -12.26 25.07
N GLU A 458 -24.69 -11.40 25.24
CA GLU A 458 -26.13 -11.77 25.08
C GLU A 458 -26.65 -11.36 23.69
N SER A 459 -26.24 -10.18 23.20
CA SER A 459 -26.58 -9.69 21.87
C SER A 459 -25.54 -8.65 21.42
N LEU A 460 -25.74 -8.06 20.25
CA LEU A 460 -24.86 -7.00 19.76
C LEU A 460 -24.86 -5.82 20.76
N GLY A 461 -23.66 -5.48 21.25
CA GLY A 461 -23.48 -4.38 22.22
C GLY A 461 -23.91 -4.69 23.65
N LYS A 462 -24.55 -5.84 23.92
CA LYS A 462 -25.05 -6.20 25.26
C LYS A 462 -24.25 -7.34 25.87
N TYR A 463 -23.57 -7.04 26.98
CA TYR A 463 -22.75 -7.98 27.74
C TYR A 463 -23.25 -8.03 29.20
N ARG A 464 -23.35 -9.24 29.75
CA ARG A 464 -23.79 -9.46 31.11
C ARG A 464 -22.65 -10.01 31.96
N PHE A 465 -22.43 -9.38 33.10
CA PHE A 465 -21.49 -9.86 34.11
C PHE A 465 -21.97 -11.18 34.70
N VAL A 466 -21.13 -12.20 34.71
CA VAL A 466 -21.45 -13.55 35.24
C VAL A 466 -20.54 -13.95 36.39
N GLY A 467 -19.65 -13.07 36.80
CA GLY A 467 -18.67 -13.32 37.84
C GLY A 467 -17.28 -13.53 37.27
N LYS A 468 -16.26 -13.45 38.14
CA LYS A 468 -14.87 -13.52 37.77
C LYS A 468 -14.52 -14.87 37.14
N GLN A 469 -13.91 -14.85 35.95
CA GLN A 469 -13.51 -16.05 35.19
C GLN A 469 -14.63 -17.04 34.89
N LYS A 470 -15.89 -16.56 34.79
CA LYS A 470 -17.04 -17.36 34.42
C LYS A 470 -17.62 -17.03 33.04
N GLY A 471 -17.04 -16.09 32.35
CA GLY A 471 -17.40 -15.67 31.01
C GLY A 471 -16.21 -15.71 30.04
N GLY A 472 -16.41 -15.23 28.82
CA GLY A 472 -15.40 -15.18 27.80
C GLY A 472 -14.96 -13.77 27.43
N TYR A 473 -15.50 -12.73 28.06
CA TYR A 473 -15.23 -11.34 27.69
C TYR A 473 -14.79 -10.51 28.88
N LEU A 474 -13.87 -9.53 28.60
CA LEU A 474 -13.44 -8.50 29.55
C LEU A 474 -13.70 -7.10 28.98
N PRO A 475 -13.89 -6.06 29.83
CA PRO A 475 -14.05 -4.66 29.42
C PRO A 475 -12.70 -4.02 29.09
N VAL A 476 -11.99 -4.60 28.11
CA VAL A 476 -10.67 -4.19 27.66
C VAL A 476 -10.63 -4.11 26.13
N VAL A 477 -9.65 -3.38 25.61
CA VAL A 477 -9.33 -3.32 24.19
C VAL A 477 -7.90 -3.81 24.01
N PHE A 478 -7.70 -4.81 23.17
CA PHE A 478 -6.36 -5.25 22.80
C PHE A 478 -5.70 -4.21 21.91
N LEU A 479 -4.50 -3.82 22.26
CA LEU A 479 -3.66 -2.99 21.45
C LEU A 479 -2.97 -3.85 20.37
N PRO A 480 -2.97 -3.41 19.10
CA PRO A 480 -2.29 -4.14 18.05
C PRO A 480 -0.78 -4.03 18.23
N MET A 481 -0.09 -5.15 18.17
CA MET A 481 1.37 -5.24 18.23
C MET A 481 1.91 -5.32 16.80
N PRO A 482 2.75 -4.36 16.37
CA PRO A 482 3.43 -4.44 15.08
C PRO A 482 4.53 -5.52 15.14
N GLU A 483 4.56 -6.39 14.16
CA GLU A 483 5.49 -7.52 14.12
C GLU A 483 6.54 -7.40 13.00
N LEU A 484 7.66 -8.10 13.16
CA LEU A 484 8.71 -8.21 12.15
C LEU A 484 9.17 -9.67 12.03
N LYS A 485 9.12 -10.21 10.82
CA LYS A 485 9.64 -11.52 10.47
C LYS A 485 10.83 -11.37 9.54
N GLN A 486 11.86 -12.12 9.81
CA GLN A 486 13.05 -12.20 8.97
C GLN A 486 13.39 -13.66 8.74
N PHE A 487 13.87 -13.95 7.55
CA PHE A 487 14.27 -15.29 7.14
C PHE A 487 15.47 -15.18 6.23
N GLY A 488 16.45 -16.04 6.44
CA GLY A 488 17.59 -16.19 5.56
C GLY A 488 17.89 -17.65 5.33
N ASN A 489 18.24 -18.01 4.11
CA ASN A 489 18.75 -19.33 3.83
C ASN A 489 19.97 -19.29 2.91
N PHE A 490 20.79 -20.32 3.04
CA PHE A 490 21.93 -20.62 2.20
C PHE A 490 21.83 -22.07 1.76
N PHE A 491 21.87 -22.28 0.46
CA PHE A 491 21.79 -23.60 -0.17
C PHE A 491 23.05 -23.86 -0.97
N ILE A 492 23.59 -25.06 -0.89
CA ILE A 492 24.72 -25.53 -1.69
C ILE A 492 24.46 -26.94 -2.19
N GLU A 493 24.75 -27.17 -3.46
CA GLU A 493 24.66 -28.47 -4.11
C GLU A 493 25.95 -28.72 -4.91
N TYR A 494 26.61 -29.85 -4.65
CA TYR A 494 27.81 -30.24 -5.35
C TYR A 494 27.63 -31.59 -6.01
N ASN A 495 27.72 -31.63 -7.33
CA ASN A 495 27.55 -32.79 -8.19
C ASN A 495 28.86 -33.12 -8.92
N PRO A 496 29.85 -33.76 -8.25
CA PRO A 496 31.13 -34.08 -8.87
C PRO A 496 31.01 -35.08 -10.01
N SER A 497 30.02 -35.97 -9.97
CA SER A 497 29.67 -36.94 -11.02
C SER A 497 28.17 -37.09 -11.16
N LYS A 498 27.72 -37.83 -12.18
CA LYS A 498 26.27 -38.06 -12.43
C LYS A 498 25.61 -38.93 -11.34
N ASP A 499 26.42 -39.73 -10.64
CA ASP A 499 25.92 -40.72 -9.68
C ASP A 499 26.12 -40.27 -8.21
N PHE A 500 26.66 -39.08 -7.99
CA PHE A 500 26.95 -38.57 -6.66
C PHE A 500 26.67 -37.09 -6.51
N ALA A 501 25.82 -36.75 -5.56
CA ALA A 501 25.44 -35.40 -5.20
C ALA A 501 25.55 -35.18 -3.68
N ILE A 502 26.02 -34.02 -3.30
CA ILE A 502 26.02 -33.54 -1.90
C ILE A 502 25.21 -32.26 -1.87
N THR A 503 24.18 -32.22 -1.04
CA THR A 503 23.36 -31.04 -0.80
C THR A 503 23.45 -30.65 0.67
N ALA A 504 23.64 -29.36 0.94
CA ALA A 504 23.56 -28.82 2.28
C ALA A 504 22.72 -27.52 2.25
N GLU A 505 21.92 -27.35 3.25
CA GLU A 505 21.07 -26.16 3.40
C GLU A 505 21.09 -25.68 4.84
N PHE A 506 21.22 -24.37 5.02
CA PHE A 506 21.13 -23.68 6.30
C PHE A 506 20.05 -22.62 6.20
N ALA A 507 19.11 -22.64 7.12
CA ALA A 507 18.05 -21.66 7.19
C ALA A 507 17.91 -21.12 8.61
N GLY A 508 17.68 -19.81 8.71
CA GLY A 508 17.43 -19.14 9.98
C GLY A 508 16.27 -18.18 9.86
N SER A 509 15.47 -18.11 10.91
CA SER A 509 14.34 -17.18 11.00
C SER A 509 14.33 -16.47 12.34
N SER A 510 13.84 -15.24 12.35
CA SER A 510 13.48 -14.51 13.56
C SER A 510 12.11 -13.89 13.44
N TRP A 511 11.39 -13.85 14.54
CA TRP A 511 10.06 -13.25 14.61
C TRP A 511 9.94 -12.38 15.84
N ASP A 512 10.05 -11.08 15.68
CA ASP A 512 9.70 -10.08 16.68
C ASP A 512 8.18 -9.83 16.60
N LYS A 513 7.46 -10.14 17.65
CA LYS A 513 5.98 -10.02 17.72
C LYS A 513 5.51 -8.66 18.20
N ASN A 514 6.43 -7.84 18.71
CA ASN A 514 6.11 -6.53 19.23
C ASN A 514 7.25 -5.52 19.09
N ARG A 515 7.36 -4.87 17.98
CA ARG A 515 8.42 -3.89 17.65
C ARG A 515 8.48 -2.67 18.57
N PHE A 516 7.49 -2.46 19.45
CA PHE A 516 7.57 -1.43 20.49
C PHE A 516 8.34 -1.89 21.73
N SER A 517 8.47 -3.18 21.96
CA SER A 517 9.13 -3.75 23.13
C SER A 517 10.50 -4.32 22.79
N THR A 518 11.42 -4.23 23.74
CA THR A 518 12.74 -4.89 23.70
C THR A 518 12.86 -5.98 24.79
N LEU A 519 11.75 -6.31 25.46
CA LEU A 519 11.79 -7.17 26.65
C LEU A 519 11.93 -8.66 26.34
N ASP A 520 11.61 -9.10 25.13
CA ASP A 520 11.48 -10.53 24.77
C ASP A 520 12.08 -10.85 23.39
N GLU A 521 13.26 -10.27 23.07
CA GLU A 521 13.89 -10.34 21.74
C GLU A 521 14.66 -11.64 21.45
N ARG A 522 14.68 -12.65 22.38
CA ARG A 522 15.59 -13.81 22.26
C ARG A 522 14.92 -15.14 22.00
N ASP A 523 13.62 -15.24 22.07
CA ASP A 523 12.87 -16.51 22.13
C ASP A 523 12.20 -16.91 20.82
N ASN A 524 12.19 -16.05 19.82
CA ASN A 524 11.52 -16.29 18.53
C ASN A 524 12.51 -16.54 17.39
N PHE A 525 13.61 -17.20 17.70
CA PHE A 525 14.65 -17.55 16.73
C PHE A 525 14.60 -19.04 16.38
N GLY A 526 14.58 -19.36 15.08
CA GLY A 526 14.64 -20.72 14.54
C GLY A 526 15.86 -20.92 13.65
N LEU A 527 16.50 -22.08 13.77
CA LEU A 527 17.60 -22.52 12.90
C LEU A 527 17.22 -23.84 12.24
#